data_fa071a0fbf249e33aeb1207a5b3a9404
#
_entry.id   fa071a0fbf249e33aeb1207a5b3a9404
#
_cell.length_a   1.000
_cell.length_b   1.000
_cell.length_c   1.000
_cell.angle_alpha   90.00
_cell.angle_beta   90.00
_cell.angle_gamma   90.00
#
_symmetry.space_group_name_H-M   'P 1'
#
loop_
_entity.id
_entity.type
_entity.pdbx_description
1 polymer ?
#
loop_
_entity_poly.entity_id
_entity_poly.type
_entity_poly.pdbx_seq_one_letter_code
_entity_poly.pdbx_strand_id
1 'polypeptide(L)'
;MPISYEDELKKSGKILFTIKGVSMRPLFRTAEDAIFVEACDPEKLKNLDIVLFFRVTPIKGEQYVLHRIVGRRKDGNFIIAGDNCIDYDIVEPKDILGVVKSAQRGNKPIKLTGFKYSMYKYLWCKPWRFRSFMVFLRNKIRGFGSKIKRGIKKIFHIGK
;
A
#
# COMPACT_ATOMS: atom_id res chain seq x y z
N MET A 1 20.45 7.30 18.33
CA MET A 1 19.31 6.40 18.13
C MET A 1 18.60 6.85 16.86
N PRO A 2 18.16 5.95 15.98
CA PRO A 2 17.36 6.37 14.85
C PRO A 2 16.06 7.01 15.35
N ILE A 3 15.75 8.21 14.87
CA ILE A 3 14.53 8.93 15.20
C ILE A 3 13.37 8.13 14.63
N SER A 4 12.31 7.90 15.42
CA SER A 4 11.12 7.19 14.92
C SER A 4 10.35 8.08 13.94
N TYR A 5 9.56 7.48 13.04
CA TYR A 5 8.73 8.25 12.13
C TYR A 5 7.69 9.11 12.86
N GLU A 6 7.22 8.65 14.03
CA GLU A 6 6.33 9.42 14.90
C GLU A 6 7.01 10.68 15.43
N ASP A 7 8.24 10.56 15.93
CA ASP A 7 8.98 11.69 16.49
C ASP A 7 9.32 12.72 15.41
N GLU A 8 9.71 12.23 14.23
CA GLU A 8 9.99 13.08 13.08
C GLU A 8 8.72 13.83 12.63
N LEU A 9 7.57 13.14 12.52
CA LEU A 9 6.29 13.75 12.18
C LEU A 9 5.84 14.77 13.23
N LYS A 10 6.02 14.48 14.52
CA LYS A 10 5.72 15.44 15.60
C LYS A 10 6.58 16.70 15.52
N LYS A 11 7.87 16.54 15.19
CA LYS A 11 8.84 17.63 15.14
C LYS A 11 8.73 18.49 13.88
N SER A 12 8.64 17.87 12.72
CA SER A 12 8.72 18.54 11.41
C SER A 12 7.37 18.69 10.71
N GLY A 13 6.33 17.97 11.19
CA GLY A 13 5.01 17.90 10.55
C GLY A 13 4.99 17.08 9.27
N LYS A 14 6.15 16.63 8.78
CA LYS A 14 6.28 15.90 7.50
C LYS A 14 7.48 14.98 7.50
N ILE A 15 7.39 13.87 6.75
CA ILE A 15 8.50 12.94 6.54
C ILE A 15 8.60 12.50 5.09
N LEU A 16 9.80 12.04 4.73
CA LEU A 16 10.04 11.31 3.51
C LEU A 16 9.99 9.81 3.82
N PHE A 17 9.05 9.09 3.21
CA PHE A 17 8.87 7.66 3.38
C PHE A 17 9.22 6.89 2.10
N THR A 18 9.94 5.80 2.23
CA THR A 18 10.29 4.90 1.13
C THR A 18 9.55 3.58 1.29
N ILE A 19 8.83 3.16 0.25
CA ILE A 19 8.04 1.93 0.27
C ILE A 19 8.95 0.70 0.15
N LYS A 20 8.71 -0.26 1.04
CA LYS A 20 9.21 -1.63 0.92
C LYS A 20 8.07 -2.55 0.47
N GLY A 21 8.29 -3.37 -0.56
CA GLY A 21 7.28 -4.31 -1.06
C GLY A 21 6.44 -3.77 -2.23
N VAL A 22 5.39 -4.50 -2.58
CA VAL A 22 4.60 -4.30 -3.81
C VAL A 22 3.13 -3.99 -3.54
N SER A 23 2.76 -3.74 -2.29
CA SER A 23 1.37 -3.59 -1.85
C SER A 23 0.63 -2.40 -2.50
N MET A 24 1.37 -1.35 -2.87
CA MET A 24 0.81 -0.13 -3.47
C MET A 24 1.01 -0.05 -4.99
N ARG A 25 1.39 -1.14 -5.66
CA ARG A 25 1.40 -1.20 -7.12
C ARG A 25 -0.03 -1.15 -7.68
N PRO A 26 -0.24 -0.57 -8.86
CA PRO A 26 0.73 0.00 -9.81
C PRO A 26 1.15 1.44 -9.49
N LEU A 27 0.51 2.10 -8.52
CA LEU A 27 0.72 3.52 -8.22
C LEU A 27 2.17 3.79 -7.81
N PHE A 28 2.63 3.08 -6.78
CA PHE A 28 3.97 3.24 -6.24
C PHE A 28 4.85 2.02 -6.46
N ARG A 29 6.17 2.27 -6.62
CA ARG A 29 7.20 1.26 -6.85
C ARG A 29 8.24 1.28 -5.75
N THR A 30 8.59 0.10 -5.29
CA THR A 30 9.63 -0.11 -4.28
C THR A 30 10.98 0.44 -4.75
N ALA A 31 11.69 1.10 -3.85
CA ALA A 31 13.04 1.65 -4.06
C ALA A 31 13.18 2.71 -5.17
N GLU A 32 12.10 3.02 -5.91
CA GLU A 32 12.12 4.04 -6.96
C GLU A 32 11.40 5.32 -6.52
N ASP A 33 10.41 5.18 -5.61
CA ASP A 33 9.51 6.28 -5.26
C ASP A 33 9.82 6.83 -3.88
N ALA A 34 9.92 8.15 -3.80
CA ALA A 34 9.97 8.93 -2.58
C ALA A 34 8.57 9.48 -2.29
N ILE A 35 8.05 9.24 -1.09
CA ILE A 35 6.68 9.57 -0.69
C ILE A 35 6.71 10.58 0.45
N PHE A 36 6.08 11.72 0.22
CA PHE A 36 5.98 12.77 1.23
C PHE A 36 4.67 12.60 2.01
N VAL A 37 4.82 12.32 3.29
CA VAL A 37 3.73 12.12 4.25
C VAL A 37 3.72 13.31 5.19
N GLU A 38 2.54 13.88 5.41
CA GLU A 38 2.32 14.95 6.39
C GLU A 38 1.48 14.43 7.54
N ALA A 39 1.77 14.92 8.75
CA ALA A 39 0.94 14.69 9.91
C ALA A 39 -0.49 15.14 9.62
N CYS A 40 -1.47 14.39 10.10
CA CYS A 40 -2.87 14.68 9.84
C CYS A 40 -3.75 14.46 11.07
N ASP A 41 -4.86 15.16 11.08
CA ASP A 41 -5.96 14.87 11.97
C ASP A 41 -6.77 13.69 11.39
N PRO A 42 -6.87 12.54 12.08
CA PRO A 42 -7.60 11.38 11.59
C PRO A 42 -9.07 11.66 11.27
N GLU A 43 -9.70 12.63 11.95
CA GLU A 43 -11.10 12.98 11.71
C GLU A 43 -11.32 13.65 10.35
N LYS A 44 -10.29 14.27 9.77
CA LYS A 44 -10.33 14.94 8.46
C LYS A 44 -10.02 14.00 7.29
N LEU A 45 -9.62 12.76 7.59
CA LEU A 45 -9.31 11.76 6.56
C LEU A 45 -10.56 11.30 5.82
N LYS A 46 -10.42 11.11 4.51
CA LYS A 46 -11.49 10.70 3.61
C LYS A 46 -11.22 9.33 3.01
N ASN A 47 -12.28 8.66 2.58
CA ASN A 47 -12.13 7.46 1.76
C ASN A 47 -11.27 7.77 0.54
N LEU A 48 -10.37 6.83 0.23
CA LEU A 48 -9.37 6.85 -0.83
C LEU A 48 -8.11 7.69 -0.54
N ASP A 49 -7.98 8.30 0.64
CA ASP A 49 -6.71 8.84 1.10
C ASP A 49 -5.69 7.72 1.30
N ILE A 50 -4.42 8.01 1.04
CA ILE A 50 -3.31 7.09 1.31
C ILE A 50 -2.66 7.53 2.60
N VAL A 51 -2.59 6.64 3.58
CA VAL A 51 -2.10 6.94 4.92
C VAL A 51 -0.91 6.08 5.29
N LEU A 52 -0.02 6.63 6.09
CA LEU A 52 1.01 5.93 6.82
C LEU A 52 0.47 5.61 8.21
N PHE A 53 0.52 4.35 8.61
CA PHE A 53 0.09 3.90 9.91
C PHE A 53 1.05 2.88 10.51
N PHE A 54 1.01 2.76 11.82
CA PHE A 54 1.76 1.78 12.58
C PHE A 54 0.89 0.55 12.85
N ARG A 55 1.49 -0.63 12.77
CA ARG A 55 0.84 -1.86 13.20
C ARG A 55 1.86 -2.85 13.77
N VAL A 56 1.39 -3.72 14.64
CA VAL A 56 2.15 -4.87 15.14
C VAL A 56 1.49 -6.15 14.64
N THR A 57 2.29 -7.05 14.09
CA THR A 57 1.81 -8.35 13.63
C THR A 57 2.63 -9.48 14.25
N PRO A 58 2.02 -10.67 14.55
CA PRO A 58 2.75 -11.78 15.17
C PRO A 58 3.95 -12.28 14.35
N ILE A 59 3.87 -12.17 13.02
CA ILE A 59 4.89 -12.73 12.11
C ILE A 59 6.00 -11.72 11.82
N LYS A 60 5.66 -10.41 11.68
CA LYS A 60 6.59 -9.38 11.21
C LYS A 60 6.93 -8.34 12.27
N GLY A 61 6.35 -8.46 13.48
CA GLY A 61 6.52 -7.47 14.54
C GLY A 61 5.95 -6.10 14.18
N GLU A 62 6.64 -5.07 14.61
CA GLU A 62 6.31 -3.66 14.38
C GLU A 62 6.57 -3.24 12.95
N GLN A 63 5.59 -2.57 12.34
CA GLN A 63 5.67 -2.14 10.96
C GLN A 63 5.03 -0.79 10.74
N TYR A 64 5.71 0.05 9.96
CA TYR A 64 5.12 1.22 9.32
C TYR A 64 4.61 0.83 7.94
N VAL A 65 3.34 1.03 7.70
CA VAL A 65 2.66 0.57 6.47
C VAL A 65 1.98 1.74 5.79
N LEU A 66 2.17 1.82 4.47
CA LEU A 66 1.52 2.82 3.64
C LEU A 66 0.45 2.14 2.78
N HIS A 67 -0.81 2.35 3.09
CA HIS A 67 -1.95 1.80 2.36
C HIS A 67 -3.07 2.84 2.18
N ARG A 68 -4.16 2.44 1.52
CA ARG A 68 -5.30 3.32 1.20
C ARG A 68 -6.48 3.05 2.10
N ILE A 69 -7.13 4.12 2.58
CA ILE A 69 -8.43 4.02 3.25
C ILE A 69 -9.48 3.58 2.23
N VAL A 70 -10.14 2.47 2.49
CA VAL A 70 -11.18 1.89 1.63
C VAL A 70 -12.55 1.87 2.29
N GLY A 71 -12.64 2.25 3.55
CA GLY A 71 -13.88 2.37 4.32
C GLY A 71 -13.65 2.81 5.75
N ARG A 72 -14.74 3.05 6.46
CA ARG A 72 -14.78 3.30 7.91
C ARG A 72 -15.84 2.40 8.54
N ARG A 73 -15.53 1.84 9.68
CA ARG A 73 -16.44 1.02 10.48
C ARG A 73 -17.36 1.91 11.35
N LYS A 74 -18.44 1.32 11.86
CA LYS A 74 -19.34 2.00 12.81
C LYS A 74 -18.67 2.36 14.13
N ASP A 75 -17.63 1.63 14.52
CA ASP A 75 -16.82 1.87 15.72
C ASP A 75 -15.75 2.98 15.52
N GLY A 76 -15.75 3.66 14.37
CA GLY A 76 -14.82 4.72 14.05
C GLY A 76 -13.49 4.26 13.43
N ASN A 77 -13.19 2.96 13.47
CA ASN A 77 -11.95 2.40 12.91
C ASN A 77 -11.94 2.45 11.37
N PHE A 78 -10.76 2.62 10.81
CA PHE A 78 -10.57 2.64 9.37
C PHE A 78 -10.36 1.22 8.82
N ILE A 79 -10.95 0.96 7.64
CA ILE A 79 -10.63 -0.20 6.82
C ILE A 79 -9.60 0.27 5.80
N ILE A 80 -8.40 -0.28 5.86
CA ILE A 80 -7.25 0.16 5.05
C ILE A 80 -6.70 -1.02 4.26
N ALA A 81 -6.48 -0.85 2.95
CA ALA A 81 -5.98 -1.91 2.08
C ALA A 81 -4.96 -1.38 1.07
N GLY A 82 -3.94 -2.17 0.79
CA GLY A 82 -3.00 -1.87 -0.29
C GLY A 82 -3.66 -2.01 -1.66
N ASP A 83 -3.25 -1.17 -2.62
CA ASP A 83 -3.82 -1.17 -3.97
C ASP A 83 -3.57 -2.48 -4.75
N ASN A 84 -2.67 -3.31 -4.25
CA ASN A 84 -2.31 -4.62 -4.78
C ASN A 84 -2.44 -5.75 -3.74
N CYS A 85 -3.20 -5.54 -2.67
CA CYS A 85 -3.42 -6.53 -1.61
C CYS A 85 -4.78 -7.21 -1.76
N ILE A 86 -4.85 -8.46 -1.26
CA ILE A 86 -6.09 -9.22 -1.10
C ILE A 86 -6.71 -8.86 0.25
N ASP A 87 -5.86 -8.79 1.28
CA ASP A 87 -6.25 -8.55 2.66
C ASP A 87 -6.35 -7.05 2.97
N TYR A 88 -6.97 -6.74 4.07
CA TYR A 88 -7.12 -5.40 4.62
C TYR A 88 -6.75 -5.37 6.10
N ASP A 89 -6.40 -4.19 6.58
CA ASP A 89 -6.17 -3.90 7.99
C ASP A 89 -7.35 -3.12 8.58
N ILE A 90 -7.68 -3.38 9.85
CA ILE A 90 -8.54 -2.52 10.65
C ILE A 90 -7.62 -1.72 11.55
N VAL A 91 -7.65 -0.40 11.41
CA VAL A 91 -6.70 0.51 12.04
C VAL A 91 -7.45 1.54 12.88
N GLU A 92 -7.04 1.70 14.12
CA GLU A 92 -7.58 2.73 14.99
C GLU A 92 -7.08 4.12 14.53
N PRO A 93 -7.88 5.19 14.73
CA PRO A 93 -7.45 6.54 14.37
C PRO A 93 -6.09 6.95 14.96
N LYS A 94 -5.81 6.53 16.21
CA LYS A 94 -4.55 6.84 16.92
C LYS A 94 -3.30 6.25 16.28
N ASP A 95 -3.45 5.14 15.53
CA ASP A 95 -2.34 4.44 14.88
C ASP A 95 -2.00 5.03 13.49
N ILE A 96 -2.80 5.98 13.01
CA ILE A 96 -2.53 6.70 11.77
C ILE A 96 -1.58 7.86 12.06
N LEU A 97 -0.43 7.83 11.42
CA LEU A 97 0.65 8.79 11.64
C LEU A 97 0.54 10.00 10.70
N GLY A 98 0.11 9.78 9.46
CA GLY A 98 0.02 10.86 8.50
C GLY A 98 -0.59 10.44 7.17
N VAL A 99 -0.81 11.43 6.31
CA VAL A 99 -1.42 11.28 4.98
C VAL A 99 -0.44 11.65 3.87
N VAL A 100 -0.47 10.90 2.77
CA VAL A 100 0.35 11.21 1.59
C VAL A 100 -0.15 12.47 0.91
N LYS A 101 0.74 13.44 0.74
CA LYS A 101 0.47 14.70 0.02
C LYS A 101 1.07 14.72 -1.38
N SER A 102 2.28 14.18 -1.52
CA SER A 102 2.95 14.12 -2.81
C SER A 102 3.88 12.91 -2.88
N ALA A 103 4.30 12.57 -4.08
CA ALA A 103 5.29 11.53 -4.32
C ALA A 103 6.06 11.82 -5.59
N GLN A 104 7.28 11.29 -5.70
CA GLN A 104 8.12 11.43 -6.89
C GLN A 104 8.84 10.13 -7.21
N ARG A 105 9.11 9.92 -8.49
CA ARG A 105 9.93 8.81 -9.02
C ARG A 105 11.16 9.39 -9.68
N GLY A 106 12.32 9.19 -9.04
CA GLY A 106 13.50 9.97 -9.39
C GLY A 106 13.17 11.47 -9.29
N ASN A 107 13.42 12.22 -10.37
CA ASN A 107 13.13 13.67 -10.43
C ASN A 107 11.73 14.00 -10.99
N LYS A 108 10.86 13.00 -11.20
CA LYS A 108 9.53 13.22 -11.81
C LYS A 108 8.42 13.09 -10.77
N PRO A 109 7.52 14.08 -10.64
CA PRO A 109 6.39 13.98 -9.72
C PRO A 109 5.41 12.87 -10.16
N ILE A 110 4.93 12.09 -9.20
CA ILE A 110 3.82 11.15 -9.39
C ILE A 110 2.53 11.94 -9.19
N LYS A 111 1.74 12.07 -10.25
CA LYS A 111 0.48 12.83 -10.20
C LYS A 111 -0.57 12.08 -9.37
N LEU A 112 -0.87 12.61 -8.19
CA LEU A 112 -1.95 12.15 -7.29
C LEU A 112 -3.26 12.94 -7.50
N THR A 113 -3.37 13.65 -8.62
CA THR A 113 -4.52 14.46 -9.02
C THR A 113 -4.77 14.35 -10.52
N GLY A 114 -5.87 14.91 -11.00
CA GLY A 114 -6.22 14.95 -12.41
C GLY A 114 -6.99 13.71 -12.88
N PHE A 115 -7.44 13.75 -14.14
CA PHE A 115 -8.36 12.76 -14.72
C PHE A 115 -7.86 11.31 -14.64
N LYS A 116 -6.62 11.05 -15.04
CA LYS A 116 -6.04 9.69 -15.02
C LYS A 116 -5.98 9.10 -13.60
N TYR A 117 -5.58 9.90 -12.62
CA TYR A 117 -5.57 9.46 -11.23
C TYR A 117 -6.99 9.29 -10.67
N SER A 118 -7.92 10.15 -11.05
CA SER A 118 -9.33 10.01 -10.67
C SER A 118 -9.92 8.72 -11.24
N MET A 119 -9.71 8.40 -12.52
CA MET A 119 -10.11 7.13 -13.09
C MET A 119 -9.52 5.93 -12.32
N TYR A 120 -8.21 5.95 -12.06
CA TYR A 120 -7.56 4.93 -11.24
C TYR A 120 -8.22 4.79 -9.86
N LYS A 121 -8.47 5.89 -9.20
CA LYS A 121 -9.09 5.95 -7.88
C LYS A 121 -10.51 5.35 -7.87
N TYR A 122 -11.33 5.73 -8.83
CA TYR A 122 -12.74 5.32 -8.86
C TYR A 122 -12.99 3.96 -9.50
N LEU A 123 -12.22 3.57 -10.51
CA LEU A 123 -12.41 2.29 -11.21
C LEU A 123 -11.62 1.14 -10.57
N TRP A 124 -10.46 1.42 -9.96
CA TRP A 124 -9.61 0.40 -9.35
C TRP A 124 -9.63 0.42 -7.83
N CYS A 125 -9.46 1.60 -7.21
CA CYS A 125 -9.31 1.66 -5.75
C CYS A 125 -10.64 1.61 -5.00
N LYS A 126 -11.69 2.31 -5.50
CA LYS A 126 -13.00 2.37 -4.84
C LYS A 126 -13.69 1.01 -4.73
N PRO A 127 -13.79 0.17 -5.79
CA PRO A 127 -14.36 -1.17 -5.68
C PRO A 127 -13.31 -2.16 -5.11
N TRP A 128 -12.78 -1.88 -3.92
CA TRP A 128 -11.64 -2.59 -3.35
C TRP A 128 -11.87 -4.10 -3.18
N ARG A 129 -13.09 -4.55 -2.89
CA ARG A 129 -13.43 -5.97 -2.78
C ARG A 129 -13.32 -6.69 -4.13
N PHE A 130 -13.80 -6.05 -5.21
CA PHE A 130 -13.63 -6.55 -6.58
C PHE A 130 -12.15 -6.55 -6.98
N ARG A 131 -11.44 -5.47 -6.67
CA ARG A 131 -9.98 -5.40 -6.87
C ARG A 131 -9.26 -6.54 -6.17
N SER A 132 -9.56 -6.80 -4.89
CA SER A 132 -8.96 -7.90 -4.12
C SER A 132 -9.19 -9.25 -4.79
N PHE A 133 -10.41 -9.49 -5.30
CA PHE A 133 -10.72 -10.68 -6.07
C PHE A 133 -9.88 -10.77 -7.35
N MET A 134 -9.75 -9.67 -8.11
CA MET A 134 -8.91 -9.64 -9.31
C MET A 134 -7.42 -9.87 -9.01
N VAL A 135 -6.91 -9.32 -7.91
CA VAL A 135 -5.54 -9.58 -7.45
C VAL A 135 -5.36 -11.05 -7.06
N PHE A 136 -6.32 -11.63 -6.36
CA PHE A 136 -6.32 -13.07 -6.02
C PHE A 136 -6.27 -13.94 -7.29
N LEU A 137 -7.17 -13.70 -8.25
CA LEU A 137 -7.23 -14.45 -9.50
C LEU A 137 -5.91 -14.36 -10.27
N ARG A 138 -5.35 -13.17 -10.42
CA ARG A 138 -4.05 -12.95 -11.06
C ARG A 138 -2.93 -13.74 -10.37
N ASN A 139 -2.90 -13.74 -9.04
CA ASN A 139 -1.87 -14.44 -8.28
C ASN A 139 -2.00 -15.96 -8.44
N LYS A 140 -3.24 -16.48 -8.48
CA LYS A 140 -3.52 -17.90 -8.74
C LYS A 140 -3.03 -18.34 -10.13
N ILE A 141 -3.33 -17.55 -11.17
CA ILE A 141 -2.88 -17.81 -12.55
C ILE A 141 -1.34 -17.80 -12.63
N ARG A 142 -0.68 -16.82 -12.02
CA ARG A 142 0.79 -16.74 -11.99
C ARG A 142 1.41 -17.94 -11.25
N GLY A 143 0.80 -18.36 -10.14
CA GLY A 143 1.23 -19.54 -9.38
C GLY A 143 1.11 -20.83 -10.21
N PHE A 144 0.04 -20.99 -10.98
CA PHE A 144 -0.15 -22.13 -11.88
C PHE A 144 0.88 -22.16 -13.01
N GLY A 145 1.11 -21.04 -13.69
CA GLY A 145 2.12 -20.91 -14.73
C GLY A 145 3.55 -21.21 -14.23
N SER A 146 3.88 -20.82 -13.00
CA SER A 146 5.18 -21.12 -12.40
C SER A 146 5.37 -22.61 -12.06
N LYS A 147 4.29 -23.33 -11.69
CA LYS A 147 4.30 -24.78 -11.47
C LYS A 147 4.51 -25.55 -12.78
N ILE A 148 3.84 -25.14 -13.87
CA ILE A 148 4.03 -25.72 -15.20
C ILE A 148 5.46 -25.54 -15.67
N LYS A 149 6.03 -24.31 -15.58
CA LYS A 149 7.43 -24.05 -15.96
C LYS A 149 8.42 -24.92 -15.19
N ARG A 150 8.19 -25.12 -13.87
CA ARG A 150 9.02 -26.01 -13.04
C ARG A 150 8.88 -27.48 -13.44
N GLY A 151 7.67 -27.92 -13.76
CA GLY A 151 7.42 -29.28 -14.26
C GLY A 151 8.15 -29.55 -15.57
N ILE A 152 8.04 -28.67 -16.53
CA ILE A 152 8.72 -28.75 -17.83
C ILE A 152 10.25 -28.79 -17.64
N LYS A 153 10.80 -27.91 -16.78
CA LYS A 153 12.24 -27.87 -16.52
C LYS A 153 12.77 -29.17 -15.88
N LYS A 154 11.96 -29.82 -15.02
CA LYS A 154 12.30 -31.14 -14.46
C LYS A 154 12.36 -32.21 -15.53
N ILE A 155 11.41 -32.24 -16.47
CA ILE A 155 11.36 -33.25 -17.56
C ILE A 155 12.59 -33.11 -18.45
N PHE A 156 13.01 -31.88 -18.80
CA PHE A 156 14.20 -31.62 -19.64
C PHE A 156 15.54 -31.84 -18.92
N HIS A 157 15.58 -31.96 -17.58
CA HIS A 157 16.79 -32.26 -16.81
C HIS A 157 16.97 -33.75 -16.48
N ILE A 158 15.96 -34.58 -16.70
CA ILE A 158 16.02 -36.05 -16.49
C ILE A 158 16.55 -36.77 -17.74
N GLY A 159 16.73 -36.05 -18.85
CA GLY A 159 17.20 -36.57 -20.12
C GLY A 159 18.70 -36.32 -20.45
N LYS A 160 19.54 -36.07 -19.40
CA LYS A 160 21.01 -36.01 -19.54
C LYS A 160 21.68 -36.92 -18.54
#